data_db18308500f31bd7140b122651036dde
#
_entry.id   db18308500f31bd7140b122651036dde
#
_cell.length_a   1.000
_cell.length_b   1.000
_cell.length_c   1.000
_cell.angle_alpha   90.00
_cell.angle_beta   90.00
_cell.angle_gamma   90.00
#
_symmetry.space_group_name_H-M   'P 1'
#
loop_
_entity.id
_entity.type
_entity.pdbx_description
1 polymer ?
#
loop_
_entity_poly.entity_id
_entity_poly.type
_entity_poly.pdbx_seq_one_letter_code
_entity_poly.pdbx_strand_id
1 'polypeptide(L)'
;NRFSNLTNIVSSTGIVATDTTGVGTARDGLAASGYGGDKSIFGFGFINGASNLTNLVSNTGVVASDQTGVGTARGVLAAAGYGSTGQAIFGFGGDNETTNVTNLVSNTGVVSSDTTGVGTVRGVLAAASYGGDKALFGFGYDDVSYTYIYYTLTNLVSNTGVVATDTSTVSGVTGRQGLAAAGFGGDKAIFGFGNNENDGNINISNLVSNTGIVATNTTGVGTAREASAASGYGNDKAIFGFGSIPNTRYNMTNLVSNTGVVSSDTTGVGTARSGLAAAGFSSTA
;
A
#
# COMPACT_ATOMS: atom_id res chain seq x y z
N ASN A 1 7.53 -22.39 -2.51
CA ASN A 1 6.37 -21.69 -3.09
C ASN A 1 6.68 -20.20 -3.25
N ARG A 2 6.30 -19.63 -4.40
CA ARG A 2 6.48 -18.20 -4.69
C ARG A 2 5.44 -17.36 -3.94
N PHE A 3 4.23 -17.88 -3.77
CA PHE A 3 3.09 -17.19 -3.16
C PHE A 3 2.80 -17.68 -1.75
N SER A 4 2.28 -16.80 -0.91
CA SER A 4 1.91 -17.08 0.48
C SER A 4 0.56 -16.44 0.82
N ASN A 5 -0.21 -17.09 1.69
CA ASN A 5 -1.42 -16.55 2.31
C ASN A 5 -1.26 -16.37 3.84
N LEU A 6 -0.02 -16.43 4.35
CA LEU A 6 0.29 -16.17 5.74
C LEU A 6 0.00 -14.71 6.12
N THR A 7 -0.45 -14.49 7.34
CA THR A 7 -0.65 -13.16 7.91
C THR A 7 0.11 -12.99 9.22
N ASN A 8 0.47 -11.75 9.52
CA ASN A 8 1.04 -11.34 10.81
C ASN A 8 0.20 -10.18 11.35
N ILE A 9 -0.26 -10.31 12.58
CA ILE A 9 -0.96 -9.24 13.29
C ILE A 9 0.08 -8.26 13.86
N VAL A 10 -0.21 -6.98 13.77
CA VAL A 10 0.58 -5.92 14.41
C VAL A 10 -0.25 -5.33 15.54
N SER A 11 0.31 -5.30 16.75
CA SER A 11 -0.36 -4.73 17.92
C SER A 11 -0.45 -3.19 17.83
N SER A 12 -1.27 -2.59 18.70
CA SER A 12 -1.35 -1.13 18.86
C SER A 12 -0.05 -0.47 19.33
N THR A 13 0.94 -1.27 19.75
CA THR A 13 2.29 -0.81 20.12
C THR A 13 3.34 -1.05 19.04
N GLY A 14 2.94 -1.57 17.86
CA GLY A 14 3.83 -1.83 16.73
C GLY A 14 4.59 -3.16 16.81
N ILE A 15 4.17 -4.08 17.69
CA ILE A 15 4.79 -5.42 17.82
C ILE A 15 4.15 -6.34 16.78
N VAL A 16 4.99 -6.94 15.93
CA VAL A 16 4.57 -7.94 14.93
C VAL A 16 4.50 -9.31 15.59
N ALA A 17 3.36 -9.99 15.45
CA ALA A 17 3.20 -11.38 15.89
C ALA A 17 3.79 -12.37 14.89
N THR A 18 3.98 -13.63 15.31
CA THR A 18 4.38 -14.74 14.44
C THR A 18 3.34 -15.01 13.37
N ASP A 19 3.73 -15.79 12.34
CA ASP A 19 2.84 -16.17 11.25
C ASP A 19 1.59 -16.90 11.76
N THR A 20 0.44 -16.52 11.23
CA THR A 20 -0.83 -17.25 11.40
C THR A 20 -1.11 -18.10 10.17
N THR A 21 -1.85 -19.19 10.35
CA THR A 21 -2.28 -20.06 9.25
C THR A 21 -2.99 -19.26 8.19
N GLY A 22 -2.56 -19.41 6.94
CA GLY A 22 -3.11 -18.67 5.81
C GLY A 22 -4.55 -19.08 5.49
N VAL A 23 -5.33 -18.10 5.06
CA VAL A 23 -6.71 -18.27 4.58
C VAL A 23 -6.82 -17.70 3.17
N GLY A 24 -7.63 -18.35 2.33
CA GLY A 24 -7.80 -17.97 0.93
C GLY A 24 -6.63 -18.37 0.03
N THR A 25 -6.70 -17.96 -1.22
CA THR A 25 -5.71 -18.28 -2.25
C THR A 25 -4.44 -17.45 -2.05
N ALA A 26 -3.28 -18.13 -1.99
CA ALA A 26 -1.97 -17.49 -1.87
C ALA A 26 -1.65 -16.67 -3.13
N ARG A 27 -1.25 -15.40 -2.95
CA ARG A 27 -0.94 -14.47 -4.04
C ARG A 27 0.09 -13.42 -3.63
N ASP A 28 0.71 -12.77 -4.61
CA ASP A 28 1.59 -11.62 -4.41
C ASP A 28 1.09 -10.38 -5.21
N GLY A 29 1.74 -9.23 -5.02
CA GLY A 29 1.37 -8.00 -5.72
C GLY A 29 -0.07 -7.53 -5.48
N LEU A 30 -0.69 -7.96 -4.37
CA LEU A 30 -2.01 -7.55 -3.94
C LEU A 30 -1.95 -6.19 -3.21
N ALA A 31 -3.11 -5.55 -3.04
CA ALA A 31 -3.25 -4.36 -2.22
C ALA A 31 -4.18 -4.59 -1.03
N ALA A 32 -4.12 -3.73 -0.03
CA ALA A 32 -5.01 -3.77 1.12
C ALA A 32 -5.36 -2.38 1.64
N SER A 33 -6.54 -2.26 2.22
CA SER A 33 -7.00 -1.02 2.86
C SER A 33 -7.95 -1.32 4.02
N GLY A 34 -8.02 -0.40 4.97
CA GLY A 34 -9.10 -0.37 5.96
C GLY A 34 -10.43 0.04 5.33
N TYR A 35 -11.53 -0.50 5.85
CA TYR A 35 -12.91 -0.07 5.54
C TYR A 35 -13.80 -0.21 6.79
N GLY A 36 -14.95 0.47 6.78
CA GLY A 36 -15.94 0.40 7.86
C GLY A 36 -15.47 0.96 9.20
N GLY A 37 -14.31 1.62 9.22
CA GLY A 37 -13.69 2.19 10.42
C GLY A 37 -12.87 1.21 11.25
N ASP A 38 -13.20 -0.09 11.23
CA ASP A 38 -12.60 -1.10 12.12
C ASP A 38 -12.17 -2.40 11.41
N LYS A 39 -12.39 -2.52 10.11
CA LYS A 39 -12.13 -3.73 9.29
C LYS A 39 -11.14 -3.43 8.18
N SER A 40 -10.65 -4.48 7.51
CA SER A 40 -9.80 -4.33 6.34
C SER A 40 -10.13 -5.34 5.24
N ILE A 41 -9.63 -5.07 4.04
CA ILE A 41 -9.79 -5.89 2.86
C ILE A 41 -8.46 -6.05 2.16
N PHE A 42 -8.13 -7.28 1.78
CA PHE A 42 -7.10 -7.60 0.81
C PHE A 42 -7.73 -7.82 -0.56
N GLY A 43 -7.09 -7.37 -1.64
CA GLY A 43 -7.68 -7.57 -2.96
C GLY A 43 -6.68 -7.65 -4.09
N PHE A 44 -7.13 -8.33 -5.17
CA PHE A 44 -6.39 -8.44 -6.43
C PHE A 44 -5.08 -9.22 -6.28
N GLY A 45 -4.06 -8.91 -7.12
CA GLY A 45 -2.75 -9.56 -7.09
C GLY A 45 -2.60 -10.66 -8.12
N PHE A 46 -1.53 -11.47 -7.99
CA PHE A 46 -1.20 -12.56 -8.91
C PHE A 46 -1.26 -13.92 -8.23
N ILE A 47 -1.77 -14.93 -8.97
CA ILE A 47 -1.76 -16.36 -8.61
C ILE A 47 -0.86 -17.12 -9.60
N ASN A 48 -1.29 -17.29 -10.83
CA ASN A 48 -0.54 -17.72 -12.02
C ASN A 48 -0.90 -16.83 -13.22
N GLY A 49 -1.46 -15.69 -12.96
CA GLY A 49 -1.98 -14.61 -13.78
C GLY A 49 -2.67 -13.65 -12.84
N ALA A 50 -3.15 -12.55 -13.36
CA ALA A 50 -3.83 -11.54 -12.56
C ALA A 50 -5.13 -12.08 -11.94
N SER A 51 -5.45 -11.60 -10.76
CA SER A 51 -6.63 -11.97 -9.97
C SER A 51 -7.41 -10.73 -9.53
N ASN A 52 -8.71 -10.87 -9.36
CA ASN A 52 -9.59 -9.87 -8.76
C ASN A 52 -10.28 -10.39 -7.48
N LEU A 53 -9.81 -11.50 -6.92
CA LEU A 53 -10.32 -12.04 -5.66
C LEU A 53 -10.07 -11.06 -4.52
N THR A 54 -10.96 -11.07 -3.53
CA THR A 54 -10.80 -10.29 -2.30
C THR A 54 -11.02 -11.14 -1.06
N ASN A 55 -10.41 -10.74 0.06
CA ASN A 55 -10.61 -11.32 1.38
C ASN A 55 -10.92 -10.21 2.38
N LEU A 56 -12.06 -10.31 3.01
CA LEU A 56 -12.42 -9.40 4.09
C LEU A 56 -11.69 -9.80 5.38
N VAL A 57 -11.34 -8.82 6.18
CA VAL A 57 -10.73 -9.02 7.50
C VAL A 57 -11.64 -8.38 8.54
N SER A 58 -12.02 -9.16 9.54
CA SER A 58 -12.84 -8.68 10.65
C SER A 58 -12.09 -7.68 11.54
N ASN A 59 -12.81 -7.00 12.40
CA ASN A 59 -12.23 -6.12 13.42
C ASN A 59 -11.40 -6.84 14.50
N THR A 60 -11.37 -8.17 14.49
CA THR A 60 -10.51 -9.00 15.32
C THR A 60 -9.31 -9.58 14.56
N GLY A 61 -9.11 -9.18 13.29
CA GLY A 61 -8.01 -9.63 12.44
C GLY A 61 -8.22 -11.01 11.80
N VAL A 62 -9.45 -11.55 11.83
CA VAL A 62 -9.75 -12.83 11.17
C VAL A 62 -9.97 -12.61 9.69
N VAL A 63 -9.14 -13.25 8.85
CA VAL A 63 -9.26 -13.23 7.39
C VAL A 63 -10.33 -14.22 6.94
N ALA A 64 -11.28 -13.75 6.13
CA ALA A 64 -12.32 -14.59 5.52
C ALA A 64 -11.81 -15.31 4.25
N SER A 65 -12.51 -16.34 3.81
CA SER A 65 -12.28 -17.00 2.52
C SER A 65 -12.44 -16.04 1.35
N ASP A 66 -11.92 -16.46 0.19
CA ASP A 66 -11.99 -15.68 -1.05
C ASP A 66 -13.45 -15.32 -1.40
N GLN A 67 -13.64 -14.05 -1.74
CA GLN A 67 -14.86 -13.53 -2.33
C GLN A 67 -14.72 -13.50 -3.86
N THR A 68 -15.82 -13.74 -4.56
CA THR A 68 -15.87 -13.60 -6.03
C THR A 68 -15.35 -12.24 -6.46
N GLY A 69 -14.42 -12.22 -7.41
CA GLY A 69 -13.80 -11.01 -7.90
C GLY A 69 -14.76 -10.08 -8.64
N VAL A 70 -14.53 -8.79 -8.51
CA VAL A 70 -15.24 -7.72 -9.20
C VAL A 70 -14.21 -6.80 -9.87
N GLY A 71 -14.51 -6.36 -11.10
CA GLY A 71 -13.63 -5.54 -11.91
C GLY A 71 -12.53 -6.33 -12.62
N THR A 72 -11.69 -5.62 -13.36
CA THR A 72 -10.59 -6.18 -14.13
C THR A 72 -9.52 -6.76 -13.22
N ALA A 73 -9.18 -8.04 -13.42
CA ALA A 73 -8.12 -8.73 -12.69
C ALA A 73 -6.77 -8.05 -12.96
N ARG A 74 -6.01 -7.74 -11.92
CA ARG A 74 -4.70 -7.07 -11.99
C ARG A 74 -3.90 -7.24 -10.71
N GLY A 75 -2.59 -7.01 -10.80
CA GLY A 75 -1.70 -6.95 -9.65
C GLY A 75 -0.91 -5.66 -9.60
N VAL A 76 0.01 -5.56 -8.66
CA VAL A 76 0.91 -4.39 -8.44
C VAL A 76 0.17 -3.05 -8.37
N LEU A 77 -1.06 -3.11 -7.88
CA LEU A 77 -1.95 -1.98 -7.64
C LEU A 77 -1.75 -1.43 -6.23
N ALA A 78 -2.41 -0.32 -5.91
CA ALA A 78 -2.42 0.26 -4.58
C ALA A 78 -3.85 0.41 -4.03
N ALA A 79 -3.98 0.57 -2.71
CA ALA A 79 -5.27 0.84 -2.07
C ALA A 79 -5.12 1.76 -0.87
N ALA A 80 -6.14 2.57 -0.62
CA ALA A 80 -6.21 3.44 0.56
C ALA A 80 -7.66 3.69 0.98
N GLY A 81 -7.84 4.01 2.26
CA GLY A 81 -9.14 4.43 2.81
C GLY A 81 -9.43 5.90 2.53
N TYR A 82 -10.69 6.22 2.30
CA TYR A 82 -11.22 7.58 2.18
C TYR A 82 -12.61 7.69 2.80
N GLY A 83 -13.15 8.91 2.87
CA GLY A 83 -14.50 9.17 3.35
C GLY A 83 -14.64 9.03 4.86
N SER A 84 -15.46 9.87 5.46
CA SER A 84 -15.71 9.89 6.90
C SER A 84 -16.42 8.66 7.45
N THR A 85 -17.02 7.83 6.57
CA THR A 85 -17.73 6.59 6.94
C THR A 85 -16.93 5.33 6.63
N GLY A 86 -15.62 5.47 6.28
CA GLY A 86 -14.69 4.37 6.12
C GLY A 86 -14.88 3.60 4.80
N GLN A 87 -14.83 4.28 3.66
CA GLN A 87 -14.73 3.67 2.34
C GLN A 87 -13.26 3.43 1.99
N ALA A 88 -13.03 2.61 0.95
CA ALA A 88 -11.72 2.37 0.39
C ALA A 88 -11.74 2.42 -1.14
N ILE A 89 -10.56 2.51 -1.73
CA ILE A 89 -10.36 2.49 -3.18
C ILE A 89 -9.15 1.64 -3.52
N PHE A 90 -9.31 0.74 -4.48
CA PHE A 90 -8.22 0.08 -5.19
C PHE A 90 -7.96 0.82 -6.50
N GLY A 91 -6.71 0.99 -6.91
CA GLY A 91 -6.45 1.71 -8.15
C GLY A 91 -5.13 1.37 -8.82
N PHE A 92 -5.09 1.63 -10.13
CA PHE A 92 -3.92 1.43 -10.97
C PHE A 92 -3.49 -0.04 -11.05
N GLY A 93 -2.17 -0.30 -11.29
CA GLY A 93 -1.65 -1.64 -11.44
C GLY A 93 -1.85 -2.20 -12.84
N GLY A 94 -1.72 -3.50 -13.01
CA GLY A 94 -1.91 -4.15 -14.31
C GLY A 94 -1.65 -5.64 -14.29
N ASP A 95 -1.61 -6.24 -15.47
CA ASP A 95 -1.14 -7.59 -15.75
C ASP A 95 0.00 -7.51 -16.79
N ASN A 96 -0.31 -7.56 -18.07
CA ASN A 96 0.67 -7.37 -19.13
C ASN A 96 0.89 -5.88 -19.46
N GLU A 97 -0.11 -5.06 -19.23
CA GLU A 97 -0.09 -3.61 -19.38
C GLU A 97 -0.59 -2.94 -18.13
N THR A 98 -0.06 -1.76 -17.82
CA THR A 98 -0.50 -0.94 -16.70
C THR A 98 -1.82 -0.25 -17.01
N THR A 99 -2.59 0.05 -15.99
CA THR A 99 -3.88 0.74 -16.09
C THR A 99 -4.02 1.83 -15.03
N ASN A 100 -5.02 2.69 -15.19
CA ASN A 100 -5.42 3.71 -14.23
C ASN A 100 -6.87 3.54 -13.75
N VAL A 101 -7.49 2.38 -14.02
CA VAL A 101 -8.85 2.09 -13.50
C VAL A 101 -8.85 1.98 -11.99
N THR A 102 -9.98 2.30 -11.39
CA THR A 102 -10.16 2.17 -9.93
C THR A 102 -11.45 1.41 -9.59
N ASN A 103 -11.48 0.80 -8.40
CA ASN A 103 -12.65 0.16 -7.83
C ASN A 103 -12.91 0.74 -6.44
N LEU A 104 -14.07 1.30 -6.25
CA LEU A 104 -14.49 1.79 -4.94
C LEU A 104 -14.91 0.62 -4.05
N VAL A 105 -14.67 0.74 -2.77
CA VAL A 105 -15.11 -0.22 -1.74
C VAL A 105 -16.03 0.51 -0.77
N SER A 106 -17.23 -0.01 -0.57
CA SER A 106 -18.17 0.56 0.39
C SER A 106 -17.69 0.37 1.84
N ASN A 107 -18.29 1.08 2.77
CA ASN A 107 -18.06 0.90 4.21
C ASN A 107 -18.54 -0.47 4.75
N THR A 108 -19.16 -1.30 3.92
CA THR A 108 -19.53 -2.69 4.22
C THR A 108 -18.63 -3.72 3.53
N GLY A 109 -17.57 -3.26 2.81
CA GLY A 109 -16.60 -4.12 2.13
C GLY A 109 -17.01 -4.61 0.74
N VAL A 110 -18.06 -4.03 0.15
CA VAL A 110 -18.49 -4.37 -1.21
C VAL A 110 -17.64 -3.62 -2.23
N VAL A 111 -16.97 -4.36 -3.10
CA VAL A 111 -16.17 -3.81 -4.21
C VAL A 111 -17.08 -3.51 -5.39
N SER A 112 -16.98 -2.31 -5.98
CA SER A 112 -17.70 -1.91 -7.18
C SER A 112 -16.98 -2.33 -8.46
N SER A 113 -17.68 -2.32 -9.60
CA SER A 113 -17.09 -2.46 -10.94
C SER A 113 -16.07 -1.34 -11.21
N ASP A 114 -15.28 -1.52 -12.27
CA ASP A 114 -14.27 -0.54 -12.68
C ASP A 114 -14.89 0.83 -12.96
N THR A 115 -14.22 1.88 -12.48
CA THR A 115 -14.47 3.26 -12.88
C THR A 115 -13.52 3.67 -14.00
N THR A 116 -13.91 4.62 -14.84
CA THR A 116 -13.03 5.17 -15.87
C THR A 116 -11.74 5.68 -15.23
N GLY A 117 -10.61 5.27 -15.77
CA GLY A 117 -9.30 5.66 -15.29
C GLY A 117 -9.01 7.16 -15.43
N VAL A 118 -8.27 7.70 -14.47
CA VAL A 118 -7.84 9.11 -14.44
C VAL A 118 -6.34 9.16 -14.16
N GLY A 119 -5.63 10.02 -14.90
CA GLY A 119 -4.18 10.20 -14.78
C GLY A 119 -3.36 9.20 -15.58
N THR A 120 -2.05 9.27 -15.46
CA THR A 120 -1.08 8.42 -16.16
C THR A 120 -1.15 6.98 -15.67
N VAL A 121 -1.27 6.02 -16.60
CA VAL A 121 -1.23 4.58 -16.29
C VAL A 121 0.11 4.22 -15.64
N ARG A 122 0.09 3.40 -14.60
CA ARG A 122 1.29 2.93 -13.92
C ARG A 122 1.01 1.80 -12.93
N GLY A 123 2.04 1.03 -12.63
CA GLY A 123 2.00 -0.04 -11.63
C GLY A 123 3.05 0.15 -10.53
N VAL A 124 3.07 -0.77 -9.58
CA VAL A 124 4.05 -0.85 -8.47
C VAL A 124 4.15 0.47 -7.68
N LEU A 125 3.03 1.18 -7.60
CA LEU A 125 2.83 2.43 -6.89
C LEU A 125 2.38 2.15 -5.44
N ALA A 126 2.27 3.20 -4.63
CA ALA A 126 1.69 3.10 -3.29
C ALA A 126 0.53 4.09 -3.11
N ALA A 127 -0.28 3.85 -2.08
CA ALA A 127 -1.37 4.74 -1.70
C ALA A 127 -1.50 4.85 -0.18
N ALA A 128 -1.96 5.98 0.30
CA ALA A 128 -2.22 6.21 1.72
C ALA A 128 -3.39 7.17 1.92
N SER A 129 -4.01 7.10 3.10
CA SER A 129 -5.00 8.09 3.56
C SER A 129 -4.28 9.33 4.10
N TYR A 130 -4.86 10.51 3.87
CA TYR A 130 -4.41 11.79 4.42
C TYR A 130 -5.61 12.73 4.68
N GLY A 131 -5.41 13.81 5.40
CA GLY A 131 -6.43 14.83 5.65
C GLY A 131 -7.64 14.33 6.43
N GLY A 132 -7.52 13.17 7.07
CA GLY A 132 -8.56 12.52 7.87
C GLY A 132 -9.60 11.73 7.06
N ASP A 133 -9.92 12.16 5.84
CA ASP A 133 -11.00 11.56 5.02
C ASP A 133 -10.67 11.43 3.52
N LYS A 134 -9.43 11.66 3.13
CA LYS A 134 -8.96 11.64 1.74
C LYS A 134 -7.88 10.59 1.55
N ALA A 135 -7.58 10.27 0.29
CA ALA A 135 -6.49 9.37 -0.07
C ALA A 135 -5.65 9.95 -1.21
N LEU A 136 -4.48 9.37 -1.43
CA LEU A 136 -3.67 9.66 -2.60
C LEU A 136 -2.99 8.39 -3.10
N PHE A 137 -2.85 8.29 -4.42
CA PHE A 137 -1.95 7.37 -5.10
C PHE A 137 -0.67 8.13 -5.45
N GLY A 138 0.49 7.48 -5.35
CA GLY A 138 1.74 8.16 -5.67
C GLY A 138 2.83 7.25 -6.18
N PHE A 139 3.72 7.85 -7.01
CA PHE A 139 4.89 7.21 -7.58
C PHE A 139 4.53 6.06 -8.54
N GLY A 140 5.36 5.00 -8.55
CA GLY A 140 5.20 3.88 -9.46
C GLY A 140 5.97 4.03 -10.76
N TYR A 141 5.82 3.07 -11.65
CA TYR A 141 6.46 3.08 -12.96
C TYR A 141 5.53 2.59 -14.07
N ASP A 142 5.92 2.85 -15.29
CA ASP A 142 5.38 2.24 -16.50
C ASP A 142 6.52 1.79 -17.43
N ASP A 143 6.27 0.76 -18.24
CA ASP A 143 7.18 0.30 -19.28
C ASP A 143 6.63 0.75 -20.63
N VAL A 144 7.21 1.82 -21.15
CA VAL A 144 6.84 2.36 -22.46
C VAL A 144 7.90 1.95 -23.48
N SER A 145 7.58 0.96 -24.33
CA SER A 145 8.49 0.50 -25.40
C SER A 145 9.88 0.10 -24.87
N TYR A 146 9.92 -0.72 -23.83
CA TYR A 146 11.14 -1.19 -23.15
C TYR A 146 11.95 -0.08 -22.44
N THR A 147 11.30 1.05 -22.14
CA THR A 147 11.88 2.13 -21.31
C THR A 147 11.09 2.25 -20.03
N TYR A 148 11.75 2.01 -18.89
CA TYR A 148 11.13 2.18 -17.59
C TYR A 148 11.07 3.67 -17.21
N ILE A 149 9.87 4.16 -16.99
CA ILE A 149 9.63 5.55 -16.54
C ILE A 149 9.21 5.51 -15.07
N TYR A 150 10.05 6.02 -14.19
CA TYR A 150 9.78 6.12 -12.75
C TYR A 150 9.13 7.48 -12.43
N TYR A 151 7.91 7.45 -11.96
CA TYR A 151 7.12 8.66 -11.76
C TYR A 151 7.30 9.27 -10.37
N THR A 152 7.18 10.61 -10.31
CA THR A 152 7.02 11.39 -9.08
C THR A 152 5.58 11.93 -8.96
N LEU A 153 4.67 11.46 -9.80
CA LEU A 153 3.27 11.92 -9.89
C LEU A 153 2.45 11.42 -8.70
N THR A 154 1.45 12.21 -8.32
CA THR A 154 0.39 11.79 -7.39
C THR A 154 -0.99 12.07 -7.98
N ASN A 155 -1.98 11.26 -7.59
CA ASN A 155 -3.40 11.50 -7.84
C ASN A 155 -4.11 11.58 -6.48
N LEU A 156 -4.65 12.74 -6.18
CA LEU A 156 -5.44 12.95 -4.98
C LEU A 156 -6.81 12.32 -5.14
N VAL A 157 -7.33 11.73 -4.08
CA VAL A 157 -8.67 11.15 -4.00
C VAL A 157 -9.48 11.95 -3.00
N SER A 158 -10.62 12.47 -3.44
CA SER A 158 -11.52 13.23 -2.58
C SER A 158 -12.17 12.33 -1.52
N ASN A 159 -12.83 12.95 -0.54
CA ASN A 159 -13.63 12.23 0.46
C ASN A 159 -14.91 11.56 -0.10
N THR A 160 -15.17 11.72 -1.38
CA THR A 160 -16.25 11.01 -2.12
C THR A 160 -15.71 9.96 -3.09
N GLY A 161 -14.39 9.69 -3.08
CA GLY A 161 -13.74 8.69 -3.93
C GLY A 161 -13.44 9.16 -5.36
N VAL A 162 -13.54 10.44 -5.64
CA VAL A 162 -13.20 11.00 -6.97
C VAL A 162 -11.69 11.17 -7.07
N VAL A 163 -11.09 10.51 -8.06
CA VAL A 163 -9.64 10.62 -8.37
C VAL A 163 -9.39 11.85 -9.22
N ALA A 164 -8.46 12.70 -8.78
CA ALA A 164 -8.02 13.87 -9.54
C ALA A 164 -6.96 13.50 -10.60
N THR A 165 -6.76 14.37 -11.57
CA THR A 165 -5.66 14.27 -12.56
C THR A 165 -4.30 14.32 -11.87
N ASP A 166 -3.26 13.98 -12.61
CA ASP A 166 -1.88 13.96 -12.11
C ASP A 166 -1.45 15.31 -11.53
N THR A 167 -0.81 15.23 -10.37
CA THR A 167 -0.13 16.34 -9.73
C THR A 167 1.35 16.01 -9.62
N SER A 168 2.22 16.89 -10.09
CA SER A 168 3.67 16.75 -9.93
C SER A 168 4.04 17.02 -8.47
N THR A 169 4.99 16.24 -7.95
CA THR A 169 5.59 16.51 -6.63
C THR A 169 6.50 17.74 -6.68
N VAL A 170 6.91 18.22 -5.51
CA VAL A 170 7.92 19.30 -5.41
C VAL A 170 9.28 18.84 -5.94
N SER A 171 10.15 19.78 -6.29
CA SER A 171 11.55 19.50 -6.64
C SER A 171 12.28 18.77 -5.51
N GLY A 172 13.18 17.85 -5.84
CA GLY A 172 13.96 17.06 -4.87
C GLY A 172 13.23 15.80 -4.38
N VAL A 173 12.20 15.36 -5.11
CA VAL A 173 11.57 14.04 -4.94
C VAL A 173 12.12 13.06 -5.97
N THR A 174 12.52 11.87 -5.53
CA THR A 174 13.03 10.81 -6.41
C THR A 174 11.90 9.91 -6.88
N GLY A 175 11.73 9.77 -8.21
CA GLY A 175 10.80 8.81 -8.83
C GLY A 175 11.22 7.38 -8.53
N ARG A 176 10.27 6.51 -8.16
CA ARG A 176 10.53 5.12 -7.79
C ARG A 176 9.30 4.23 -7.81
N GLN A 177 9.55 2.94 -7.80
CA GLN A 177 8.56 1.88 -7.70
C GLN A 177 8.76 1.03 -6.44
N GLY A 178 7.86 0.09 -6.18
CA GLY A 178 8.01 -0.90 -5.10
C GLY A 178 8.07 -0.30 -3.70
N LEU A 179 7.66 0.95 -3.57
CA LEU A 179 7.57 1.67 -2.32
C LEU A 179 6.32 1.26 -1.54
N ALA A 180 6.28 1.58 -0.25
CA ALA A 180 5.09 1.44 0.57
C ALA A 180 4.63 2.79 1.11
N ALA A 181 3.36 2.89 1.53
CA ALA A 181 2.83 4.11 2.12
C ALA A 181 1.82 3.81 3.23
N ALA A 182 1.75 4.70 4.22
CA ALA A 182 0.80 4.62 5.31
C ALA A 182 0.43 6.00 5.85
N GLY A 183 -0.73 6.11 6.46
CA GLY A 183 -1.11 7.29 7.25
C GLY A 183 -0.40 7.31 8.61
N PHE A 184 -0.06 8.50 9.10
CA PHE A 184 0.46 8.77 10.45
C PHE A 184 -0.02 10.13 10.96
N GLY A 185 0.16 10.40 12.26
CA GLY A 185 -0.19 11.69 12.87
C GLY A 185 -1.67 12.03 12.80
N GLY A 186 -2.53 11.07 12.49
CA GLY A 186 -3.98 11.22 12.38
C GLY A 186 -4.45 11.78 11.02
N ASP A 187 -3.68 12.65 10.37
CA ASP A 187 -4.11 13.35 9.14
C ASP A 187 -3.03 13.45 8.05
N LYS A 188 -1.86 12.85 8.26
CA LYS A 188 -0.70 12.90 7.35
C LYS A 188 -0.40 11.51 6.79
N ALA A 189 0.44 11.46 5.76
CA ALA A 189 0.93 10.20 5.20
C ALA A 189 2.44 10.23 4.94
N ILE A 190 3.01 9.05 4.74
CA ILE A 190 4.42 8.86 4.41
C ILE A 190 4.54 7.82 3.30
N PHE A 191 5.36 8.11 2.30
CA PHE A 191 5.89 7.15 1.35
C PHE A 191 7.31 6.76 1.77
N GLY A 192 7.67 5.49 1.69
CA GLY A 192 9.01 5.07 2.08
C GLY A 192 9.53 3.89 1.27
N PHE A 193 10.86 3.80 1.22
CA PHE A 193 11.60 2.75 0.55
C PHE A 193 11.36 2.72 -0.96
N GLY A 194 11.61 1.58 -1.61
CA GLY A 194 11.38 1.35 -3.04
C GLY A 194 12.67 1.19 -3.82
N ASN A 195 12.54 1.24 -5.15
CA ASN A 195 13.63 1.06 -6.11
C ASN A 195 13.54 2.10 -7.21
N ASN A 196 14.67 2.62 -7.65
CA ASN A 196 14.80 3.44 -8.85
C ASN A 196 15.92 2.92 -9.76
N GLU A 197 15.98 3.46 -10.98
CA GLU A 197 16.95 3.00 -11.99
C GLU A 197 18.40 3.32 -11.61
N ASN A 198 18.63 4.45 -10.95
CA ASN A 198 19.99 4.98 -10.72
C ASN A 198 20.66 4.40 -9.47
N ASP A 199 19.89 4.27 -8.39
CA ASP A 199 20.42 3.91 -7.06
C ASP A 199 20.06 2.46 -6.66
N GLY A 200 19.22 1.78 -7.44
CA GLY A 200 18.65 0.49 -7.05
C GLY A 200 17.67 0.63 -5.88
N ASN A 201 17.79 -0.25 -4.90
CA ASN A 201 16.95 -0.18 -3.70
C ASN A 201 17.35 0.99 -2.80
N ILE A 202 16.37 1.76 -2.34
CA ILE A 202 16.57 2.96 -1.51
C ILE A 202 15.73 2.90 -0.24
N ASN A 203 16.13 3.68 0.78
CA ASN A 203 15.48 3.76 2.09
C ASN A 203 15.03 5.18 2.46
N ILE A 204 14.95 6.08 1.47
CA ILE A 204 14.42 7.43 1.65
C ILE A 204 12.91 7.40 1.93
N SER A 205 12.40 8.46 2.54
CA SER A 205 10.97 8.67 2.69
C SER A 205 10.54 10.08 2.27
N ASN A 206 9.25 10.24 1.98
CA ASN A 206 8.62 11.52 1.69
C ASN A 206 7.39 11.66 2.58
N LEU A 207 7.36 12.71 3.38
CA LEU A 207 6.18 13.05 4.17
C LEU A 207 5.12 13.69 3.27
N VAL A 208 3.86 13.43 3.58
CA VAL A 208 2.71 14.02 2.92
C VAL A 208 1.94 14.85 3.94
N SER A 209 1.70 16.11 3.63
CA SER A 209 0.91 16.99 4.47
C SER A 209 -0.58 16.58 4.51
N ASN A 210 -1.32 17.15 5.45
CA ASN A 210 -2.79 17.00 5.52
C ASN A 210 -3.55 17.64 4.34
N THR A 211 -2.84 18.32 3.44
CA THR A 211 -3.39 18.86 2.17
C THR A 211 -2.97 18.03 0.94
N GLY A 212 -2.23 16.91 1.15
CA GLY A 212 -1.79 16.02 0.08
C GLY A 212 -0.50 16.45 -0.63
N ILE A 213 0.24 17.41 -0.08
CA ILE A 213 1.53 17.85 -0.65
C ILE A 213 2.64 16.89 -0.20
N VAL A 214 3.34 16.29 -1.18
CA VAL A 214 4.50 15.42 -0.95
C VAL A 214 5.75 16.30 -0.77
N ALA A 215 6.41 16.16 0.38
CA ALA A 215 7.66 16.87 0.68
C ALA A 215 8.89 16.23 -0.01
N THR A 216 10.01 16.94 -0.03
CA THR A 216 11.30 16.45 -0.53
C THR A 216 11.76 15.17 0.19
N ASN A 217 12.75 14.48 -0.40
CA ASN A 217 13.32 13.28 0.21
C ASN A 217 13.92 13.57 1.60
N THR A 218 13.64 12.68 2.56
CA THR A 218 14.33 12.66 3.84
C THR A 218 15.59 11.80 3.74
N THR A 219 16.53 11.97 4.67
CA THR A 219 17.67 11.04 4.80
C THR A 219 17.15 9.63 5.06
N GLY A 220 17.68 8.64 4.34
CA GLY A 220 17.28 7.25 4.45
C GLY A 220 17.61 6.64 5.82
N VAL A 221 16.71 5.80 6.32
CA VAL A 221 16.87 5.06 7.58
C VAL A 221 16.54 3.59 7.37
N GLY A 222 17.33 2.70 7.96
CA GLY A 222 17.16 1.25 7.85
C GLY A 222 17.70 0.68 6.54
N THR A 223 17.50 -0.61 6.34
CA THR A 223 17.95 -1.36 5.15
C THR A 223 17.13 -0.98 3.92
N ALA A 224 17.80 -0.51 2.88
CA ALA A 224 17.20 -0.19 1.58
C ALA A 224 16.55 -1.44 0.97
N ARG A 225 15.29 -1.33 0.53
CA ARG A 225 14.52 -2.47 -0.01
C ARG A 225 13.27 -2.01 -0.75
N GLU A 226 12.72 -2.89 -1.54
CA GLU A 226 11.46 -2.68 -2.25
C GLU A 226 10.41 -3.75 -1.90
N ALA A 227 9.20 -3.62 -2.49
CA ALA A 227 8.11 -4.58 -2.33
C ALA A 227 7.76 -4.87 -0.85
N SER A 228 7.97 -3.86 0.01
CA SER A 228 7.54 -3.84 1.40
C SER A 228 6.06 -3.43 1.51
N ALA A 229 5.45 -3.68 2.67
CA ALA A 229 4.12 -3.17 2.99
C ALA A 229 4.19 -2.13 4.10
N ALA A 230 3.16 -1.31 4.22
CA ALA A 230 3.03 -0.37 5.33
C ALA A 230 1.57 -0.24 5.78
N SER A 231 1.38 0.05 7.05
CA SER A 231 0.07 0.31 7.64
C SER A 231 0.19 1.26 8.82
N GLY A 232 -0.90 1.96 9.14
CA GLY A 232 -1.04 2.67 10.41
C GLY A 232 -1.22 1.69 11.58
N TYR A 233 -0.76 2.08 12.78
CA TYR A 233 -1.02 1.40 14.04
C TYR A 233 -1.10 2.42 15.19
N GLY A 234 -1.73 2.04 16.30
CA GLY A 234 -1.81 2.86 17.51
C GLY A 234 -2.45 4.23 17.29
N ASN A 235 -3.34 4.36 16.33
CA ASN A 235 -4.11 5.54 15.91
C ASN A 235 -3.30 6.65 15.17
N ASP A 236 -2.02 6.85 15.49
CA ASP A 236 -1.25 7.99 14.99
C ASP A 236 0.13 7.63 14.45
N LYS A 237 0.50 6.37 14.43
CA LYS A 237 1.81 5.86 14.00
C LYS A 237 1.69 4.98 12.78
N ALA A 238 2.83 4.70 12.12
CA ALA A 238 2.89 3.78 11.00
C ALA A 238 4.05 2.80 11.14
N ILE A 239 4.00 1.72 10.37
CA ILE A 239 5.03 0.70 10.30
C ILE A 239 5.27 0.32 8.84
N PHE A 240 6.54 0.25 8.44
CA PHE A 240 6.98 -0.42 7.22
C PHE A 240 7.48 -1.81 7.57
N GLY A 241 7.16 -2.82 6.79
CA GLY A 241 7.59 -4.18 7.09
C GLY A 241 7.89 -5.03 5.87
N PHE A 242 8.77 -6.02 6.10
CA PHE A 242 9.13 -7.01 5.10
C PHE A 242 9.82 -6.39 3.87
N GLY A 243 9.64 -7.01 2.69
CA GLY A 243 10.24 -6.53 1.44
C GLY A 243 11.46 -7.32 1.02
N SER A 244 12.14 -6.87 -0.03
CA SER A 244 13.28 -7.58 -0.62
C SER A 244 14.32 -6.66 -1.26
N ILE A 245 15.48 -7.21 -1.45
CA ILE A 245 16.47 -6.84 -2.48
C ILE A 245 16.63 -8.03 -3.42
N PRO A 246 17.36 -7.93 -4.53
CA PRO A 246 17.63 -9.09 -5.39
C PRO A 246 18.15 -10.29 -4.58
N ASN A 247 17.47 -11.44 -4.73
CA ASN A 247 17.77 -12.72 -4.07
C ASN A 247 17.63 -12.78 -2.54
N THR A 248 17.19 -11.72 -1.86
CA THR A 248 17.02 -11.72 -0.41
C THR A 248 15.67 -11.12 -0.02
N ARG A 249 14.90 -11.84 0.81
CA ARG A 249 13.66 -11.36 1.42
C ARG A 249 13.88 -11.08 2.89
N TYR A 250 13.17 -10.08 3.40
CA TYR A 250 13.27 -9.61 4.78
C TYR A 250 11.96 -9.80 5.55
N ASN A 251 12.08 -9.86 6.87
CA ASN A 251 10.96 -9.84 7.82
C ASN A 251 11.15 -8.76 8.89
N MET A 252 12.15 -7.87 8.71
CA MET A 252 12.36 -6.72 9.58
C MET A 252 11.29 -5.65 9.38
N THR A 253 11.16 -4.76 10.36
CA THR A 253 10.25 -3.61 10.29
C THR A 253 10.92 -2.32 10.72
N ASN A 254 10.36 -1.18 10.30
CA ASN A 254 10.72 0.15 10.73
C ASN A 254 9.46 0.84 11.25
N LEU A 255 9.48 1.25 12.50
CA LEU A 255 8.39 2.02 13.09
C LEU A 255 8.47 3.47 12.64
N VAL A 256 7.32 4.11 12.48
CA VAL A 256 7.19 5.53 12.15
C VAL A 256 6.46 6.20 13.30
N SER A 257 7.06 7.25 13.88
CA SER A 257 6.45 8.03 14.94
C SER A 257 5.25 8.85 14.42
N ASN A 258 4.48 9.40 15.34
CA ASN A 258 3.38 10.34 15.02
C ASN A 258 3.85 11.69 14.43
N THR A 259 5.16 11.92 14.37
CA THR A 259 5.78 13.07 13.71
C THR A 259 6.42 12.69 12.37
N GLY A 260 6.31 11.42 11.92
CA GLY A 260 6.84 10.93 10.66
C GLY A 260 8.33 10.53 10.68
N VAL A 261 8.92 10.38 11.88
CA VAL A 261 10.31 9.91 12.01
C VAL A 261 10.35 8.40 11.88
N VAL A 262 11.12 7.91 10.89
CA VAL A 262 11.35 6.47 10.66
C VAL A 262 12.47 6.00 11.59
N SER A 263 12.24 4.88 12.31
CA SER A 263 13.25 4.25 13.17
C SER A 263 14.17 3.30 12.38
N SER A 264 15.30 2.92 12.98
CA SER A 264 16.16 1.84 12.47
C SER A 264 15.40 0.51 12.41
N ASP A 265 15.99 -0.47 11.71
CA ASP A 265 15.43 -1.81 11.58
C ASP A 265 15.23 -2.49 12.94
N THR A 266 14.07 -3.12 13.12
CA THR A 266 13.80 -4.01 14.24
C THR A 266 14.13 -5.46 13.87
N THR A 267 14.36 -6.31 14.86
CA THR A 267 14.51 -7.75 14.62
C THR A 267 13.29 -8.31 13.92
N GLY A 268 13.50 -9.06 12.84
CA GLY A 268 12.44 -9.64 12.02
C GLY A 268 11.63 -10.71 12.76
N VAL A 269 10.35 -10.76 12.49
CA VAL A 269 9.40 -11.76 13.01
C VAL A 269 8.62 -12.37 11.84
N GLY A 270 8.35 -13.67 11.90
CA GLY A 270 7.65 -14.41 10.87
C GLY A 270 8.52 -14.74 9.66
N THR A 271 7.91 -15.32 8.65
CA THR A 271 8.56 -15.74 7.41
C THR A 271 8.91 -14.55 6.53
N ALA A 272 10.18 -14.41 6.16
CA ALA A 272 10.65 -13.34 5.26
C ALA A 272 9.97 -13.43 3.88
N ARG A 273 9.38 -12.32 3.41
CA ARG A 273 8.63 -12.26 2.15
C ARG A 273 8.54 -10.83 1.60
N SER A 274 8.13 -10.72 0.34
CA SER A 274 7.94 -9.46 -0.38
C SER A 274 6.66 -9.51 -1.22
N GLY A 275 6.23 -8.39 -1.78
CA GLY A 275 4.99 -8.30 -2.56
C GLY A 275 3.71 -8.52 -1.75
N LEU A 276 3.79 -8.29 -0.44
CA LEU A 276 2.68 -8.39 0.50
C LEU A 276 1.94 -7.05 0.61
N ALA A 277 0.75 -7.10 1.20
CA ALA A 277 -0.02 -5.91 1.54
C ALA A 277 -0.28 -5.84 3.04
N ALA A 278 -0.56 -4.65 3.55
CA ALA A 278 -0.93 -4.43 4.94
C ALA A 278 -2.06 -3.40 5.06
N ALA A 279 -2.93 -3.59 6.03
CA ALA A 279 -3.98 -2.64 6.36
C ALA A 279 -4.32 -2.70 7.85
N GLY A 280 -4.75 -1.56 8.39
CA GLY A 280 -5.21 -1.47 9.77
C GLY A 280 -6.61 -2.05 9.95
N PHE A 281 -6.83 -2.65 11.10
CA PHE A 281 -8.14 -3.02 11.64
C PHE A 281 -8.12 -2.75 13.15
N SER A 282 -9.27 -2.71 13.80
CA SER A 282 -9.34 -2.45 15.25
C SER A 282 -10.46 -3.26 15.89
N SER A 283 -10.18 -3.86 17.04
CA SER A 283 -11.19 -4.51 17.87
C SER A 283 -11.90 -3.55 18.83
N THR A 284 -11.45 -2.30 18.92
CA THR A 284 -12.07 -1.24 19.72
C THR A 284 -12.54 -0.12 18.82
N ALA A 285 -13.85 0.03 18.70
CA ALA A 285 -14.46 1.25 18.21
C ALA A 285 -14.50 2.27 19.37
#